data_fd16a0e86356f46ca24533a7aade1ba4
#
_entry.id   fd16a0e86356f46ca24533a7aade1ba4
#
_cell.length_a   1.000
_cell.length_b   1.000
_cell.length_c   1.000
_cell.angle_alpha   90.00
_cell.angle_beta   90.00
_cell.angle_gamma   90.00
#
_symmetry.space_group_name_H-M   'P 1'
#
loop_
_entity.id
_entity.type
_entity.pdbx_description
1 polymer ?
#
loop_
_entity_poly.entity_id
_entity_poly.type
_entity_poly.pdbx_seq_one_letter_code
_entity_poly.pdbx_strand_id
1 'polypeptide(L)'
;MQSSKVTERINAKVFELLEDHPEGLRWSELLSKIKESDSTLHPKTVNGCVWKLTKKFPDKVYKPSKGIFRLLKYKSSEADTPY
;
A
#
# COMPACT_ATOMS: atom_id res chain seq x y z
N MET A 1 -17.45 -3.49 -12.84
CA MET A 1 -18.01 -2.54 -11.89
C MET A 1 -17.77 -2.95 -10.47
N GLN A 2 -18.21 -4.16 -10.07
CA GLN A 2 -17.96 -4.60 -8.71
C GLN A 2 -16.47 -4.69 -8.42
N SER A 3 -15.71 -5.14 -9.39
CA SER A 3 -14.27 -5.25 -9.18
C SER A 3 -13.63 -3.90 -8.90
N SER A 4 -14.18 -2.83 -9.48
CA SER A 4 -13.67 -1.48 -9.21
C SER A 4 -13.85 -1.12 -7.75
N LYS A 5 -15.01 -1.41 -7.19
CA LYS A 5 -15.26 -1.09 -5.79
C LYS A 5 -14.33 -1.87 -4.87
N VAL A 6 -14.13 -3.14 -5.16
CA VAL A 6 -13.24 -3.96 -4.35
C VAL A 6 -11.81 -3.40 -4.42
N THR A 7 -11.37 -3.06 -5.61
CA THR A 7 -10.03 -2.50 -5.79
C THR A 7 -9.88 -1.19 -5.02
N GLU A 8 -10.89 -0.34 -5.10
CA GLU A 8 -10.83 0.94 -4.39
C GLU A 8 -10.77 0.74 -2.88
N ARG A 9 -11.52 -0.21 -2.37
CA ARG A 9 -11.50 -0.49 -0.94
C ARG A 9 -10.13 -1.00 -0.50
N ILE A 10 -9.54 -1.87 -1.29
CA ILE A 10 -8.21 -2.40 -0.99
C ILE A 10 -7.19 -1.26 -1.03
N ASN A 11 -7.25 -0.43 -2.06
CA ASN A 11 -6.31 0.68 -2.19
C ASN A 11 -6.44 1.65 -1.01
N ALA A 12 -7.66 1.98 -0.64
CA ALA A 12 -7.89 2.88 0.48
C ALA A 12 -7.33 2.30 1.78
N LYS A 13 -7.49 0.99 1.96
CA LYS A 13 -6.98 0.34 3.16
C LYS A 13 -5.46 0.36 3.17
N VAL A 14 -4.84 0.13 2.03
CA VAL A 14 -3.39 0.17 1.94
C VAL A 14 -2.87 1.56 2.30
N PHE A 15 -3.49 2.59 1.74
CA PHE A 15 -3.07 3.97 2.05
C PHE A 15 -3.22 4.27 3.53
N GLU A 16 -4.32 3.82 4.12
CA GLU A 16 -4.56 4.03 5.55
C GLU A 16 -3.47 3.36 6.39
N LEU A 17 -3.14 2.12 6.07
CA LEU A 17 -2.12 1.39 6.78
C LEU A 17 -0.75 2.04 6.61
N LEU A 18 -0.44 2.49 5.42
CA LEU A 18 0.84 3.12 5.16
C LEU A 18 0.97 4.47 5.85
N GLU A 19 -0.16 5.17 6.02
CA GLU A 19 -0.13 6.43 6.76
C GLU A 19 0.23 6.22 8.23
N ASP A 20 -0.20 5.09 8.79
CA ASP A 20 0.13 4.75 10.16
C ASP A 20 1.56 4.26 10.32
N HIS A 21 2.23 3.97 9.21
CA HIS A 21 3.58 3.40 9.24
C HIS A 21 4.50 4.21 8.33
N PRO A 22 5.03 5.34 8.83
CA PRO A 22 5.94 6.17 8.02
C PRO A 22 7.15 5.42 7.51
N GLU A 23 7.58 4.38 8.22
CA GLU A 23 8.72 3.57 7.81
C GLU A 23 8.36 2.62 6.66
N GLY A 24 7.07 2.46 6.39
CA GLY A 24 6.61 1.54 5.36
C GLY A 24 6.23 0.18 5.93
N LEU A 25 5.62 -0.63 5.10
CA LEU A 25 5.19 -1.97 5.47
C LEU A 25 5.62 -2.97 4.42
N ARG A 26 5.93 -4.17 4.87
CA ARG A 26 6.25 -5.25 3.96
C ARG A 26 4.98 -5.72 3.25
N TRP A 27 5.16 -6.24 2.05
CA TRP A 27 4.07 -6.78 1.26
C TRP A 27 3.26 -7.81 2.08
N SER A 28 3.95 -8.73 2.75
CA SER A 28 3.25 -9.76 3.52
C SER A 28 2.49 -9.16 4.70
N GLU A 29 3.02 -8.11 5.29
CA GLU A 29 2.33 -7.44 6.39
C GLU A 29 1.07 -6.74 5.90
N LEU A 30 1.16 -6.10 4.73
CA LEU A 30 -0.01 -5.47 4.15
C LEU A 30 -1.11 -6.49 3.88
N LEU A 31 -0.75 -7.63 3.32
CA LEU A 31 -1.73 -8.67 3.04
C LEU A 31 -2.39 -9.17 4.32
N SER A 32 -1.60 -9.40 5.35
CA SER A 32 -2.12 -9.89 6.62
C SER A 32 -3.07 -8.88 7.26
N LYS A 33 -2.68 -7.62 7.28
CA LYS A 33 -3.49 -6.58 7.89
C LYS A 33 -4.79 -6.36 7.15
N ILE A 34 -4.73 -6.41 5.83
CA ILE A 34 -5.94 -6.26 5.02
C ILE A 34 -6.87 -7.44 5.25
N LYS A 35 -6.33 -8.65 5.31
CA LYS A 35 -7.12 -9.83 5.56
C LYS A 35 -7.78 -9.78 6.93
N GLU A 36 -7.07 -9.31 7.92
CA GLU A 36 -7.63 -9.14 9.26
C GLU A 36 -8.75 -8.13 9.27
N SER A 37 -8.60 -7.09 8.49
CA SER A 37 -9.59 -6.03 8.41
C SER A 37 -10.85 -6.49 7.67
N ASP A 38 -10.68 -7.29 6.62
CA ASP A 38 -11.79 -7.75 5.80
C ASP A 38 -11.49 -9.14 5.26
N SER A 39 -11.93 -10.14 5.99
CA SER A 39 -11.66 -11.54 5.64
C SER A 39 -12.42 -11.99 4.39
N THR A 40 -13.38 -11.19 3.93
CA THR A 40 -14.11 -11.54 2.71
C THR A 40 -13.31 -11.29 1.44
N LEU A 41 -12.23 -10.52 1.55
CA LEU A 41 -11.40 -10.22 0.39
C LEU A 41 -10.53 -11.42 0.03
N HIS A 42 -10.51 -11.73 -1.26
CA HIS A 42 -9.73 -12.85 -1.75
C HIS A 42 -8.24 -12.49 -1.73
N PRO A 43 -7.38 -13.37 -1.20
CA PRO A 43 -5.94 -13.03 -1.11
C PRO A 43 -5.29 -12.74 -2.45
N LYS A 44 -5.69 -13.44 -3.51
CA LYS A 44 -5.13 -13.17 -4.83
C LYS A 44 -5.49 -11.78 -5.32
N THR A 45 -6.72 -11.36 -5.07
CA THR A 45 -7.17 -10.03 -5.46
C THR A 45 -6.39 -8.97 -4.70
N VAL A 46 -6.23 -9.16 -3.41
CA VAL A 46 -5.49 -8.21 -2.57
C VAL A 46 -4.04 -8.14 -3.04
N ASN A 47 -3.43 -9.28 -3.27
CA ASN A 47 -2.04 -9.33 -3.73
C ASN A 47 -1.87 -8.57 -5.04
N GLY A 48 -2.75 -8.80 -6.00
CA GLY A 48 -2.69 -8.12 -7.28
C GLY A 48 -2.84 -6.62 -7.13
N CYS A 49 -3.76 -6.18 -6.28
CA CYS A 49 -3.97 -4.75 -6.06
C CYS A 49 -2.76 -4.09 -5.41
N VAL A 50 -2.17 -4.76 -4.43
CA VAL A 50 -1.00 -4.22 -3.75
C VAL A 50 0.16 -4.04 -4.72
N TRP A 51 0.42 -5.05 -5.55
CA TRP A 51 1.51 -4.96 -6.51
C TRP A 51 1.27 -3.90 -7.58
N LYS A 52 0.01 -3.66 -7.94
CA LYS A 52 -0.32 -2.65 -8.94
C LYS A 52 -0.31 -1.23 -8.39
N LEU A 53 -0.30 -1.09 -7.08
CA LEU A 53 -0.38 0.22 -6.45
C LEU A 53 0.72 1.16 -6.91
N THR A 54 1.95 0.68 -6.95
CA THR A 54 3.08 1.52 -7.36
C THR A 54 3.00 1.92 -8.82
N LYS A 55 2.31 1.13 -9.64
CA LYS A 55 2.10 1.48 -11.04
C LYS A 55 0.94 2.45 -11.21
N LYS A 56 -0.13 2.26 -10.44
CA LYS A 56 -1.29 3.13 -10.52
C LYS A 56 -1.06 4.48 -9.85
N PHE A 57 -0.35 4.47 -8.75
CA PHE A 57 -0.12 5.68 -7.95
C PHE A 57 1.35 5.90 -7.73
N PRO A 58 2.14 6.10 -8.81
CA PRO A 58 3.58 6.26 -8.66
C PRO A 58 3.96 7.54 -7.91
N ASP A 59 3.04 8.51 -7.87
CA ASP A 59 3.28 9.75 -7.15
C ASP A 59 2.76 9.72 -5.71
N LYS A 60 2.25 8.57 -5.28
CA LYS A 60 1.72 8.45 -3.91
C LYS A 60 2.39 7.34 -3.13
N VAL A 61 2.79 6.27 -3.79
CA VAL A 61 3.38 5.10 -3.15
C VAL A 61 4.64 4.71 -3.91
N TYR A 62 5.67 4.32 -3.18
CA TYR A 62 6.88 3.84 -3.81
C TYR A 62 7.42 2.66 -3.01
N LYS A 63 8.40 1.96 -3.59
CA LYS A 63 9.04 0.82 -2.94
C LYS A 63 10.47 1.19 -2.58
N PRO A 64 10.74 1.50 -1.31
CA PRO A 64 12.11 1.80 -0.91
C PRO A 64 13.02 0.59 -1.00
N SER A 65 12.44 -0.60 -0.84
CA SER A 65 13.17 -1.85 -0.95
C SER A 65 12.26 -2.88 -1.57
N LYS A 66 12.84 -3.98 -1.99
CA LYS A 66 12.08 -5.06 -2.58
C LYS A 66 11.06 -5.57 -1.57
N GLY A 67 9.80 -5.58 -1.97
CA GLY A 67 8.72 -6.09 -1.13
C GLY A 67 8.27 -5.17 -0.02
N ILE A 68 8.78 -3.94 0.03
CA ILE A 68 8.35 -2.95 1.02
C ILE A 68 7.67 -1.79 0.30
N PHE A 69 6.55 -1.35 0.86
CA PHE A 69 5.78 -0.24 0.30
C PHE A 69 5.74 0.90 1.31
N ARG A 70 5.81 2.11 0.80
CA ARG A 70 5.85 3.30 1.64
C ARG A 70 5.19 4.45 0.91
N LEU A 71 4.58 5.38 1.67
CA LEU A 71 3.98 6.56 1.06
C LEU A 71 5.07 7.52 0.61
N LEU A 72 4.87 8.07 -0.57
CA LEU A 72 5.86 8.98 -1.16
C LEU A 72 6.00 10.27 -0.34
N LYS A 73 4.95 10.69 0.34
CA LYS A 73 5.02 11.91 1.15
C LYS A 73 6.05 11.77 2.27
N TYR A 74 6.27 10.58 2.75
CA TYR A 74 7.30 10.36 3.79
C TYR A 74 8.69 10.36 3.19
N LYS A 75 8.81 9.97 1.94
CA LYS A 75 10.08 10.05 1.25
C LYS A 75 10.51 11.50 1.05
N SER A 76 9.55 12.34 0.70
CA SER A 76 9.86 13.76 0.51
C SER A 76 10.41 14.38 1.78
N SER A 77 9.81 14.04 2.92
CA SER A 77 10.31 14.54 4.20
C SER A 77 11.74 14.11 4.43
N GLU A 78 12.04 12.88 4.10
CA GLU A 78 13.41 12.36 4.27
C GLU A 78 14.38 13.06 3.33
N ALA A 79 13.97 13.31 2.10
CA ALA A 79 14.83 13.94 1.13
C ALA A 79 15.23 15.33 1.58
N ASP A 80 14.37 16.01 2.28
CA ASP A 80 14.66 17.37 2.75
C ASP A 80 15.58 17.38 3.96
N THR A 81 15.59 16.31 4.72
CA THR A 81 16.32 16.25 5.98
C THR A 81 17.81 16.42 5.85
N PRO A 82 18.49 15.77 4.91
CA PRO A 82 19.95 15.80 4.87
C PRO A 82 20.53 17.19 4.57
N TYR A 83 19.74 18.05 4.04
CA TYR A 83 20.22 19.35 3.64
C TYR A 83 19.61 20.47 4.41
#